data_bcd8df9ee77115968809b9aa6628c6d2
#
_entry.id   bcd8df9ee77115968809b9aa6628c6d2
#
_cell.length_a   1.000
_cell.length_b   1.000
_cell.length_c   1.000
_cell.angle_alpha   90.00
_cell.angle_beta   90.00
_cell.angle_gamma   90.00
#
_symmetry.space_group_name_H-M   'P 1'
#
loop_
_entity.id
_entity.type
_entity.pdbx_description
1 polymer ?
#
loop_
_entity_poly.entity_id
_entity_poly.type
_entity_poly.pdbx_seq_one_letter_code
_entity_poly.pdbx_strand_id
1 'polypeptide(L)'
;MTFRRILLVAVGGMVGTAARLGLGLVLPDAGGFPVAVLLANVLGAVLIGVLAARLPSSTDLRLALGTGVLGGFTTYSAFMTGTVELWADAPVLAVAYAIGSLVLGLAGAALGLRFGRPRHGAPA
;
A
#
# COMPACT_ATOMS: atom_id res chain seq x y z
N MET A 1 -5.60 -23.00 6.31
CA MET A 1 -4.52 -22.44 5.46
C MET A 1 -3.37 -23.43 5.38
N THR A 2 -2.87 -23.71 4.20
CA THR A 2 -1.77 -24.66 4.01
C THR A 2 -0.42 -24.03 4.40
N PHE A 3 0.54 -24.88 4.75
CA PHE A 3 1.91 -24.43 5.04
C PHE A 3 2.53 -23.65 3.87
N ARG A 4 2.28 -24.10 2.65
CA ARG A 4 2.69 -23.38 1.42
C ARG A 4 2.16 -21.93 1.39
N ARG A 5 0.88 -21.74 1.72
CA ARG A 5 0.26 -20.41 1.72
C ARG A 5 0.84 -19.50 2.80
N ILE A 6 1.11 -20.07 3.98
CA ILE A 6 1.79 -19.34 5.06
C ILE A 6 3.17 -18.88 4.61
N LEU A 7 3.94 -19.75 3.96
CA LEU A 7 5.25 -19.39 3.41
C LEU A 7 5.17 -18.29 2.35
N LEU A 8 4.17 -18.36 1.46
CA LEU A 8 3.97 -17.32 0.44
C LEU A 8 3.70 -15.96 1.06
N VAL A 9 2.88 -15.90 2.10
CA VAL A 9 2.61 -14.66 2.82
C VAL A 9 3.86 -14.18 3.57
N ALA A 10 4.57 -15.07 4.24
CA ALA A 10 5.76 -14.72 5.00
C ALA A 10 6.88 -14.18 4.09
N VAL A 11 7.20 -14.87 3.02
CA VAL A 11 8.22 -14.44 2.05
C VAL A 11 7.79 -13.15 1.35
N GLY A 12 6.53 -13.08 0.91
CA GLY A 12 5.97 -11.86 0.31
C GLY A 12 6.05 -10.68 1.27
N GLY A 13 5.69 -10.89 2.53
CA GLY A 13 5.78 -9.86 3.58
C GLY A 13 7.20 -9.35 3.80
N MET A 14 8.18 -10.24 3.81
CA MET A 14 9.60 -9.85 3.90
C MET A 14 10.02 -9.00 2.71
N VAL A 15 9.64 -9.39 1.50
CA VAL A 15 9.94 -8.62 0.28
C VAL A 15 9.29 -7.24 0.32
N GLY A 16 8.01 -7.18 0.68
CA GLY A 16 7.28 -5.92 0.79
C GLY A 16 7.85 -4.98 1.85
N THR A 17 8.18 -5.51 3.01
CA THR A 17 8.81 -4.75 4.11
C THR A 17 10.19 -4.23 3.70
N ALA A 18 11.00 -5.05 3.03
CA ALA A 18 12.30 -4.64 2.52
C ALA A 18 12.16 -3.53 1.47
N ALA A 19 11.20 -3.62 0.58
CA ALA A 19 10.92 -2.58 -0.41
C ALA A 19 10.50 -1.26 0.26
N ARG A 20 9.65 -1.33 1.28
CA ARG A 20 9.26 -0.14 2.06
C ARG A 20 10.44 0.49 2.78
N LEU A 21 11.29 -0.32 3.40
CA LEU A 21 12.52 0.16 4.05
C LEU A 21 13.41 0.87 3.03
N GLY A 22 13.63 0.25 1.87
CA GLY A 22 14.42 0.83 0.78
C GLY A 22 13.85 2.18 0.31
N LEU A 23 12.53 2.27 0.19
CA LEU A 23 11.87 3.52 -0.17
C LEU A 23 12.12 4.62 0.87
N GLY A 24 12.05 4.28 2.15
CA GLY A 24 12.35 5.21 3.25
C GLY A 24 13.79 5.70 3.27
N LEU A 25 14.74 4.86 2.84
CA LEU A 25 16.15 5.24 2.73
C LEU A 25 16.41 6.18 1.55
N VAL A 26 15.64 6.06 0.47
CA VAL A 26 15.78 6.89 -0.74
C VAL A 26 15.00 8.20 -0.61
N LEU A 27 13.86 8.19 0.08
CA LEU A 27 12.97 9.34 0.25
C LEU A 27 12.91 9.71 1.73
N PRO A 28 13.82 10.58 2.22
CA PRO A 28 13.78 11.03 3.60
C PRO A 28 12.55 11.91 3.87
N ASP A 29 12.17 12.01 5.15
CA ASP A 29 11.09 12.89 5.57
C ASP A 29 11.41 14.36 5.22
N ALA A 30 10.42 15.07 4.73
CA ALA A 30 10.55 16.48 4.35
C ALA A 30 9.97 17.36 5.48
N GLY A 31 10.85 17.91 6.33
CA GLY A 31 10.44 18.74 7.45
C GLY A 31 9.54 18.02 8.46
N GLY A 32 9.79 16.74 8.69
CA GLY A 32 8.97 15.88 9.53
C GLY A 32 7.76 15.25 8.82
N PHE A 33 7.49 15.65 7.56
CA PHE A 33 6.42 15.04 6.77
C PHE A 33 6.88 13.68 6.20
N PRO A 34 6.16 12.58 6.51
CA PRO A 34 6.60 11.23 6.14
C PRO A 34 6.27 10.89 4.68
N VAL A 35 7.10 11.38 3.76
CA VAL A 35 6.91 11.22 2.30
C VAL A 35 6.89 9.75 1.87
N ALA A 36 7.84 8.97 2.37
CA ALA A 36 7.96 7.56 1.97
C ALA A 36 6.75 6.73 2.43
N VAL A 37 6.24 6.97 3.63
CA VAL A 37 5.05 6.28 4.16
C VAL A 37 3.82 6.63 3.32
N LEU A 38 3.63 7.91 3.02
CA LEU A 38 2.53 8.35 2.17
C LEU A 38 2.59 7.67 0.79
N LEU A 39 3.75 7.70 0.15
CA LEU A 39 3.95 7.12 -1.16
C LEU A 39 3.73 5.59 -1.13
N ALA A 40 4.29 4.90 -0.14
CA ALA A 40 4.12 3.46 0.00
C ALA A 40 2.64 3.07 0.16
N ASN A 41 1.92 3.79 1.00
CA ASN A 41 0.52 3.48 1.26
C ASN A 41 -0.38 3.81 0.05
N VAL A 42 -0.16 4.93 -0.62
CA VAL A 42 -0.93 5.30 -1.82
C VAL A 42 -0.62 4.37 -2.99
N LEU A 43 0.66 4.11 -3.25
CA LEU A 43 1.07 3.16 -4.28
C LEU A 43 0.54 1.75 -3.99
N GLY A 44 0.65 1.31 -2.75
CA GLY A 44 0.09 0.03 -2.31
C GLY A 44 -1.42 -0.05 -2.52
N ALA A 45 -2.15 1.03 -2.26
CA ALA A 45 -3.60 1.10 -2.48
C ALA A 45 -3.95 0.96 -3.97
N VAL A 46 -3.21 1.62 -4.86
CA VAL A 46 -3.37 1.47 -6.31
C VAL A 46 -3.11 0.02 -6.72
N LEU A 47 -2.00 -0.55 -6.27
CA LEU A 47 -1.60 -1.90 -6.64
C LEU A 47 -2.58 -2.96 -6.12
N ILE A 48 -3.09 -2.81 -4.90
CA ILE A 48 -4.11 -3.75 -4.39
C ILE A 48 -5.42 -3.64 -5.18
N GLY A 49 -5.78 -2.46 -5.63
CA GLY A 49 -6.92 -2.25 -6.51
C GLY A 49 -6.74 -2.95 -7.85
N VAL A 50 -5.58 -2.79 -8.49
CA VAL A 50 -5.24 -3.51 -9.72
C VAL A 50 -5.27 -5.02 -9.51
N LEU A 51 -4.65 -5.48 -8.44
CA LEU A 51 -4.58 -6.90 -8.11
C LEU A 51 -5.99 -7.50 -7.90
N ALA A 52 -6.85 -6.78 -7.18
CA ALA A 52 -8.23 -7.19 -6.95
C ALA A 52 -9.04 -7.27 -8.25
N ALA A 53 -8.75 -6.39 -9.20
CA ALA A 53 -9.40 -6.38 -10.50
C ALA A 53 -8.91 -7.49 -11.44
N ARG A 54 -7.65 -7.91 -11.30
CA ARG A 54 -6.98 -8.84 -12.22
C ARG A 54 -6.98 -10.28 -11.77
N LEU A 55 -6.83 -10.53 -10.47
CA LEU A 55 -6.63 -11.89 -9.95
C LEU A 55 -7.81 -12.33 -9.09
N PRO A 56 -8.29 -13.58 -9.27
CA PRO A 56 -9.29 -14.15 -8.37
C PRO A 56 -8.77 -14.24 -6.93
N SER A 57 -9.65 -13.98 -5.96
CA SER A 57 -9.30 -13.95 -4.54
C SER A 57 -8.78 -15.28 -3.99
N SER A 58 -9.09 -16.39 -4.67
CA SER A 58 -8.69 -17.74 -4.26
C SER A 58 -7.29 -18.15 -4.71
N THR A 59 -6.64 -17.38 -5.58
CA THR A 59 -5.33 -17.76 -6.13
C THR A 59 -4.20 -17.54 -5.13
N ASP A 60 -3.22 -18.43 -5.16
CA ASP A 60 -2.00 -18.29 -4.37
C ASP A 60 -1.21 -17.04 -4.75
N LEU A 61 -1.21 -16.69 -6.03
CA LEU A 61 -0.53 -15.48 -6.51
C LEU A 61 -1.15 -14.22 -5.90
N ARG A 62 -2.48 -14.14 -5.83
CA ARG A 62 -3.15 -13.02 -5.17
C ARG A 62 -2.82 -12.95 -3.68
N LEU A 63 -2.76 -14.09 -3.01
CA LEU A 63 -2.39 -14.16 -1.60
C LEU A 63 -0.95 -13.69 -1.38
N ALA A 64 -0.01 -14.18 -2.19
CA ALA A 64 1.40 -13.83 -2.09
C ALA A 64 1.65 -12.34 -2.35
N LEU A 65 1.06 -11.79 -3.40
CA LEU A 65 1.21 -10.38 -3.77
C LEU A 65 0.39 -9.46 -2.89
N GLY A 66 -0.88 -9.79 -2.62
CA GLY A 66 -1.79 -8.93 -1.84
C GLY A 66 -1.48 -8.96 -0.35
N THR A 67 -1.70 -10.07 0.29
CA THR A 67 -1.48 -10.20 1.73
C THR A 67 0.02 -10.19 2.07
N GLY A 68 0.83 -10.85 1.26
CA GLY A 68 2.28 -10.89 1.46
C GLY A 68 2.97 -9.58 1.09
N VAL A 69 3.26 -9.37 -0.17
CA VAL A 69 4.10 -8.24 -0.64
C VAL A 69 3.46 -6.90 -0.29
N LEU A 70 2.24 -6.65 -0.71
CA LEU A 70 1.57 -5.36 -0.46
C LEU A 70 1.21 -5.18 1.01
N GLY A 71 0.88 -6.27 1.72
CA GLY A 71 0.66 -6.22 3.17
C GLY A 71 1.91 -5.82 3.94
N GLY A 72 3.10 -6.25 3.51
CA GLY A 72 4.37 -5.82 4.09
C GLY A 72 4.84 -4.44 3.61
N PHE A 73 4.47 -4.06 2.39
CA PHE A 73 4.85 -2.78 1.79
C PHE A 73 4.07 -1.60 2.38
N THR A 74 2.77 -1.76 2.60
CA THR A 74 1.92 -0.74 3.23
C THR A 74 2.05 -0.80 4.76
N THR A 75 1.74 0.31 5.44
CA THR A 75 1.89 0.36 6.89
C THR A 75 0.88 1.29 7.53
N TYR A 76 0.10 0.76 8.46
CA TYR A 76 -0.78 1.56 9.32
C TYR A 76 -0.01 2.13 10.52
N SER A 77 0.88 1.35 11.10
CA SER A 77 1.63 1.76 12.30
C SER A 77 2.53 2.97 12.04
N ALA A 78 3.27 2.97 10.94
CA ALA A 78 4.11 4.11 10.58
C ALA A 78 3.27 5.34 10.19
N PHE A 79 2.10 5.15 9.58
CA PHE A 79 1.13 6.20 9.31
C PHE A 79 0.66 6.87 10.61
N MET A 80 0.27 6.08 11.59
CA MET A 80 -0.21 6.60 12.88
C MET A 80 0.92 7.26 13.68
N THR A 81 2.09 6.64 13.73
CA THR A 81 3.26 7.21 14.42
C THR A 81 3.66 8.54 13.77
N GLY A 82 3.76 8.59 12.46
CA GLY A 82 4.07 9.82 11.73
C GLY A 82 3.04 10.93 11.96
N THR A 83 1.76 10.58 12.02
CA THR A 83 0.69 11.54 12.32
C THR A 83 0.85 12.12 13.72
N VAL A 84 1.11 11.28 14.73
CA VAL A 84 1.29 11.72 16.12
C VAL A 84 2.54 12.59 16.27
N GLU A 85 3.65 12.19 15.68
CA GLU A 85 4.90 12.97 15.69
C GLU A 85 4.72 14.33 15.02
N LEU A 86 4.04 14.34 13.87
CA LEU A 86 3.77 15.58 13.14
C LEU A 86 2.81 16.50 13.90
N TRP A 87 1.86 15.92 14.63
CA TRP A 87 0.92 16.66 15.47
C TRP A 87 1.64 17.49 16.53
N ALA A 88 2.72 16.98 17.11
CA ALA A 88 3.48 17.66 18.16
C ALA A 88 4.06 19.00 17.69
N ASP A 89 4.51 19.07 16.43
CA ASP A 89 5.18 20.25 15.87
C ASP A 89 4.30 21.04 14.88
N ALA A 90 3.41 20.39 14.17
CA ALA A 90 2.61 20.98 13.11
C ALA A 90 1.22 20.32 13.02
N PRO A 91 0.29 20.65 13.94
CA PRO A 91 -1.01 19.96 14.03
C PRO A 91 -1.87 20.09 12.76
N VAL A 92 -1.82 21.23 12.07
CA VAL A 92 -2.56 21.41 10.81
C VAL A 92 -2.02 20.48 9.72
N LEU A 93 -0.70 20.37 9.64
CA LEU A 93 -0.03 19.47 8.69
C LEU A 93 -0.31 18.00 9.03
N ALA A 94 -0.37 17.66 10.32
CA ALA A 94 -0.73 16.31 10.77
C ALA A 94 -2.14 15.91 10.31
N VAL A 95 -3.11 16.80 10.48
CA VAL A 95 -4.49 16.58 10.02
C VAL A 95 -4.52 16.46 8.49
N ALA A 96 -3.83 17.34 7.78
CA ALA A 96 -3.74 17.29 6.32
C ALA A 96 -3.10 15.97 5.84
N TYR A 97 -2.04 15.51 6.50
CA TYR A 97 -1.40 14.24 6.22
C TYR A 97 -2.35 13.05 6.43
N ALA A 98 -3.04 13.03 7.57
CA ALA A 98 -3.96 11.93 7.90
C ALA A 98 -5.14 11.87 6.93
N ILE A 99 -5.82 12.99 6.71
CA ILE A 99 -6.97 13.06 5.79
C ILE A 99 -6.52 12.85 4.34
N GLY A 100 -5.44 13.50 3.92
CA GLY A 100 -4.88 13.35 2.59
C GLY A 100 -4.46 11.92 2.28
N SER A 101 -3.84 11.23 3.24
CA SER A 101 -3.48 9.81 3.11
C SER A 101 -4.71 8.93 2.89
N LEU A 102 -5.78 9.14 3.66
CA LEU A 102 -7.01 8.37 3.51
C LEU A 102 -7.69 8.64 2.16
N VAL A 103 -7.80 9.91 1.78
CA VAL A 103 -8.43 10.31 0.50
C VAL A 103 -7.62 9.78 -0.68
N LEU A 104 -6.32 9.97 -0.67
CA LEU A 104 -5.44 9.49 -1.74
C LEU A 104 -5.39 7.96 -1.79
N GLY A 105 -5.42 7.30 -0.64
CA GLY A 105 -5.48 5.84 -0.57
C GLY A 105 -6.78 5.30 -1.16
N LEU A 106 -7.92 5.85 -0.78
CA LEU A 106 -9.22 5.44 -1.33
C LEU A 106 -9.31 5.74 -2.84
N ALA A 107 -8.89 6.92 -3.26
CA ALA A 107 -8.83 7.29 -4.68
C ALA A 107 -7.87 6.36 -5.44
N GLY A 108 -6.72 6.06 -4.87
CA GLY A 108 -5.74 5.14 -5.45
C GLY A 108 -6.31 3.73 -5.64
N ALA A 109 -6.97 3.20 -4.63
CA ALA A 109 -7.63 1.90 -4.70
C ALA A 109 -8.74 1.88 -5.77
N ALA A 110 -9.55 2.91 -5.82
CA ALA A 110 -10.61 3.05 -6.82
C ALA A 110 -10.05 3.13 -8.25
N LEU A 111 -8.98 3.92 -8.45
CA LEU A 111 -8.29 4.02 -9.74
C LEU A 111 -7.64 2.68 -10.13
N GLY A 112 -7.02 1.99 -9.17
CA GLY A 112 -6.45 0.67 -9.40
C GLY A 112 -7.49 -0.34 -9.84
N LEU A 113 -8.65 -0.35 -9.18
CA LEU A 113 -9.78 -1.20 -9.58
C LEU A 113 -10.27 -0.86 -10.99
N ARG A 114 -10.41 0.41 -11.30
CA ARG A 114 -10.92 0.87 -12.59
C ARG A 114 -9.95 0.53 -13.74
N PHE A 115 -8.68 0.88 -13.59
CA PHE A 115 -7.68 0.66 -14.64
C PHE A 115 -7.17 -0.77 -14.69
N GLY A 116 -7.27 -1.51 -13.60
CA GLY A 116 -6.91 -2.92 -13.55
C GLY A 116 -7.93 -3.84 -14.22
N ARG A 117 -9.16 -3.40 -14.41
CA ARG A 117 -10.19 -4.23 -15.06
C ARG A 117 -9.77 -4.61 -16.46
N PRO A 118 -9.84 -5.91 -16.83
CA PRO A 118 -9.59 -6.32 -18.20
C PRO A 118 -10.54 -5.59 -19.13
N ARG A 119 -9.99 -5.03 -20.20
CA ARG A 119 -10.83 -4.52 -21.29
C ARG A 119 -11.52 -5.73 -21.91
N HIS A 120 -12.83 -5.78 -21.84
CA HIS A 120 -13.58 -6.70 -22.64
C HIS A 120 -13.36 -6.27 -24.09
N GLY A 121 -12.58 -7.06 -24.83
CA GLY A 121 -12.51 -6.89 -26.28
C GLY A 121 -13.93 -6.92 -26.81
N ALA A 122 -14.25 -6.00 -27.75
CA ALA A 122 -15.51 -6.06 -28.41
C ALA A 122 -15.70 -7.49 -28.98
N PRO A 123 -16.85 -8.11 -28.78
CA PRO A 123 -17.10 -9.41 -29.39
C PRO A 123 -16.91 -9.28 -30.88
N ALA A 124 -16.11 -10.17 -31.41
CA ALA A 124 -15.89 -10.22 -32.84
C ALA A 124 -17.19 -10.52 -33.56
#